data_ad402ad65e6215d5688c839308515676
#
_entry.id   ad402ad65e6215d5688c839308515676
#
_cell.length_a   1.000
_cell.length_b   1.000
_cell.length_c   1.000
_cell.angle_alpha   90.00
_cell.angle_beta   90.00
_cell.angle_gamma   90.00
#
_symmetry.space_group_name_H-M   'P 1'
#
loop_
_entity.id
_entity.type
_entity.pdbx_description
1 polymer ?
#
loop_
_entity_poly.entity_id
_entity_poly.type
_entity_poly.pdbx_seq_one_letter_code
_entity_poly.pdbx_strand_id
1 'polypeptide(L)'
;MNAIEWAAKELDVYLAWSLHSSIPKHRSEIMPINEKYSIDSLIPQLKKYYDQTKLPIFIEWICLEENMTDEHAKELIKIMKKVPSKLNLIEFNPLSNKDFKPASQENIDKFSKTIQDNGFLSLFRRSR
;
A
#
# COMPACT_ATOMS: atom_id res chain seq x y z
N MET A 1 19.63 -5.69 11.66
CA MET A 1 18.17 -5.94 11.66
C MET A 1 17.46 -4.72 11.10
N ASN A 2 16.55 -4.92 10.17
CA ASN A 2 15.78 -3.81 9.61
C ASN A 2 14.53 -3.55 10.45
N ALA A 3 13.83 -2.43 10.17
CA ALA A 3 12.66 -2.03 10.95
C ALA A 3 11.54 -3.07 10.93
N ILE A 4 11.37 -3.78 9.81
CA ILE A 4 10.33 -4.80 9.67
C ILE A 4 10.62 -5.99 10.59
N GLU A 5 11.86 -6.47 10.59
CA GLU A 5 12.26 -7.58 11.46
C GLU A 5 12.15 -7.21 12.93
N TRP A 6 12.51 -5.96 13.26
CA TRP A 6 12.38 -5.47 14.62
C TRP A 6 10.92 -5.48 15.06
N ALA A 7 10.01 -4.96 14.25
CA ALA A 7 8.59 -4.93 14.57
C ALA A 7 8.03 -6.33 14.80
N ALA A 8 8.42 -7.29 13.94
CA ALA A 8 7.94 -8.66 14.04
C ALA A 8 8.38 -9.33 15.35
N LYS A 9 9.58 -9.04 15.83
CA LYS A 9 10.14 -9.69 17.03
C LYS A 9 9.75 -9.00 18.33
N GLU A 10 9.68 -7.66 18.32
CA GLU A 10 9.56 -6.89 19.54
C GLU A 10 8.13 -6.46 19.87
N LEU A 11 7.34 -6.12 18.84
CA LEU A 11 6.05 -5.50 19.05
C LEU A 11 4.85 -6.45 18.94
N ASP A 12 5.01 -7.54 18.19
CA ASP A 12 3.92 -8.50 17.94
C ASP A 12 2.62 -7.78 17.53
N VAL A 13 2.73 -6.78 16.65
CA VAL A 13 1.62 -5.96 16.17
C VAL A 13 1.53 -6.03 14.65
N TYR A 14 0.40 -5.61 14.10
CA TYR A 14 0.24 -5.53 12.65
C TYR A 14 1.25 -4.55 12.06
N LEU A 15 1.87 -4.96 10.96
CA LEU A 15 2.78 -4.11 10.23
C LEU A 15 2.03 -3.36 9.15
N ALA A 16 2.17 -2.04 9.14
CA ALA A 16 1.62 -1.18 8.10
C ALA A 16 2.73 -0.79 7.12
N TRP A 17 2.45 -0.98 5.83
CA TRP A 17 3.39 -0.65 4.76
C TRP A 17 2.83 0.50 3.93
N SER A 18 3.46 1.66 4.02
CA SER A 18 3.07 2.84 3.24
C SER A 18 3.55 2.69 1.82
N LEU A 19 2.78 2.00 0.99
CA LEU A 19 3.14 1.71 -0.39
C LEU A 19 2.84 2.88 -1.34
N HIS A 20 1.62 3.36 -1.34
CA HIS A 20 1.11 4.52 -2.08
C HIS A 20 1.23 4.46 -3.61
N SER A 21 2.02 3.56 -4.14
CA SER A 21 2.08 3.26 -5.58
C SER A 21 2.68 1.89 -5.81
N SER A 22 2.09 1.13 -6.71
CA SER A 22 2.56 -0.21 -7.09
C SER A 22 3.45 -0.17 -8.33
N ILE A 23 3.65 1.00 -8.93
CA ILE A 23 4.51 1.22 -10.08
C ILE A 23 5.80 1.88 -9.58
N PRO A 24 6.96 1.18 -9.65
CA PRO A 24 8.20 1.69 -9.02
C PRO A 24 8.59 3.09 -9.47
N LYS A 25 8.46 3.40 -10.75
CA LYS A 25 8.80 4.73 -11.25
C LYS A 25 7.93 5.80 -10.62
N HIS A 26 6.61 5.57 -10.56
CA HIS A 26 5.67 6.51 -9.95
C HIS A 26 5.90 6.60 -8.44
N ARG A 27 6.19 5.47 -7.80
CA ARG A 27 6.47 5.46 -6.35
C ARG A 27 7.68 6.32 -6.02
N SER A 28 8.72 6.28 -6.86
CA SER A 28 9.90 7.12 -6.67
C SER A 28 9.59 8.60 -6.80
N GLU A 29 8.63 8.97 -7.64
CA GLU A 29 8.20 10.35 -7.81
C GLU A 29 7.48 10.90 -6.58
N ILE A 30 6.63 10.08 -5.95
CA ILE A 30 5.86 10.52 -4.77
C ILE A 30 6.55 10.17 -3.45
N MET A 31 7.48 9.21 -3.46
CA MET A 31 8.23 8.77 -2.28
C MET A 31 9.69 8.55 -2.66
N PRO A 32 10.53 9.58 -2.59
CA PRO A 32 11.95 9.44 -2.96
C PRO A 32 12.68 8.31 -2.24
N ILE A 33 12.24 7.92 -1.04
CA ILE A 33 12.84 6.82 -0.28
C ILE A 33 12.72 5.47 -1.01
N ASN A 34 11.88 5.36 -2.05
CA ASN A 34 11.74 4.13 -2.83
C ASN A 34 13.07 3.71 -3.47
N GLU A 35 13.95 4.65 -3.76
CA GLU A 35 15.27 4.32 -4.33
C GLU A 35 16.08 3.47 -3.37
N LYS A 36 15.93 3.71 -2.06
CA LYS A 36 16.63 2.96 -1.01
C LYS A 36 15.84 1.71 -0.59
N TYR A 37 14.51 1.81 -0.54
CA TYR A 37 13.63 0.73 -0.10
C TYR A 37 12.61 0.43 -1.18
N SER A 38 13.07 -0.22 -2.27
CA SER A 38 12.21 -0.55 -3.41
C SER A 38 11.18 -1.62 -3.04
N ILE A 39 10.11 -1.67 -3.83
CA ILE A 39 9.07 -2.68 -3.66
C ILE A 39 9.68 -4.09 -3.68
N ASP A 40 10.51 -4.38 -4.67
CA ASP A 40 11.10 -5.70 -4.82
C ASP A 40 12.04 -6.08 -3.68
N SER A 41 12.71 -5.11 -3.07
CA SER A 41 13.59 -5.37 -1.94
C SER A 41 12.82 -5.61 -0.65
N LEU A 42 11.61 -5.06 -0.52
CA LEU A 42 10.80 -5.18 0.68
C LEU A 42 9.93 -6.45 0.70
N ILE A 43 9.50 -6.96 -0.45
CA ILE A 43 8.62 -8.13 -0.51
C ILE A 43 9.18 -9.34 0.24
N PRO A 44 10.44 -9.75 0.09
CA PRO A 44 10.97 -10.89 0.87
C PRO A 44 10.91 -10.66 2.38
N GLN A 45 11.13 -9.43 2.83
CA GLN A 45 11.07 -9.08 4.24
C GLN A 45 9.63 -9.14 4.77
N LEU A 46 8.66 -8.71 3.97
CA LEU A 46 7.25 -8.76 4.33
C LEU A 46 6.77 -10.22 4.43
N LYS A 47 7.22 -11.07 3.52
CA LYS A 47 6.92 -12.51 3.58
C LYS A 47 7.47 -13.13 4.86
N LYS A 48 8.69 -12.76 5.23
CA LYS A 48 9.32 -13.25 6.46
C LYS A 48 8.51 -12.83 7.68
N TYR A 49 8.05 -11.56 7.70
CA TYR A 49 7.18 -11.08 8.78
C TYR A 49 5.91 -11.93 8.89
N TYR A 50 5.25 -12.19 7.75
CA TYR A 50 4.05 -13.02 7.75
C TYR A 50 4.34 -14.44 8.24
N ASP A 51 5.44 -15.04 7.79
CA ASP A 51 5.81 -16.40 8.20
C ASP A 51 6.04 -16.51 9.70
N GLN A 52 6.59 -15.46 10.31
CA GLN A 52 6.87 -15.44 11.74
C GLN A 52 5.64 -15.15 12.59
N THR A 53 4.75 -14.27 12.13
CA THR A 53 3.64 -13.79 12.94
C THR A 53 2.28 -14.35 12.54
N LYS A 54 2.15 -14.78 11.27
CA LYS A 54 0.87 -15.16 10.65
C LYS A 54 -0.13 -14.01 10.59
N LEU A 55 0.34 -12.77 10.75
CA LEU A 55 -0.48 -11.57 10.65
C LEU A 55 -0.34 -10.96 9.25
N PRO A 56 -1.45 -10.62 8.57
CA PRO A 56 -1.36 -10.00 7.25
C PRO A 56 -0.76 -8.60 7.35
N ILE A 57 -0.13 -8.19 6.26
CA ILE A 57 0.42 -6.83 6.14
C ILE A 57 -0.74 -5.88 5.82
N PHE A 58 -0.77 -4.71 6.46
CA PHE A 58 -1.69 -3.64 6.09
C PHE A 58 -0.99 -2.72 5.10
N ILE A 59 -1.44 -2.76 3.84
CA ILE A 59 -0.90 -1.87 2.80
C ILE A 59 -1.66 -0.55 2.89
N GLU A 60 -0.96 0.53 3.24
CA GLU A 60 -1.53 1.86 3.28
C GLU A 60 -1.34 2.55 1.92
N TRP A 61 -2.40 3.20 1.44
CA TRP A 61 -2.44 3.79 0.10
C TRP A 61 -3.24 5.08 0.14
N ILE A 62 -2.56 6.20 -0.03
CA ILE A 62 -3.22 7.51 -0.10
C ILE A 62 -3.87 7.64 -1.47
N CYS A 63 -5.15 7.99 -1.48
CA CYS A 63 -5.95 8.05 -2.71
C CYS A 63 -5.70 9.36 -3.46
N LEU A 64 -4.79 9.30 -4.44
CA LEU A 64 -4.45 10.42 -5.32
C LEU A 64 -5.05 10.18 -6.70
N GLU A 65 -5.33 11.26 -7.42
CA GLU A 65 -5.83 11.17 -8.79
C GLU A 65 -4.95 10.28 -9.66
N GLU A 66 -3.64 10.35 -9.48
CA GLU A 66 -2.67 9.68 -10.34
C GLU A 66 -2.39 8.21 -9.99
N ASN A 67 -2.78 7.73 -8.79
CA ASN A 67 -2.48 6.35 -8.38
C ASN A 67 -3.71 5.42 -8.32
N MET A 68 -4.86 5.88 -8.81
CA MET A 68 -6.10 5.10 -8.86
C MET A 68 -6.37 4.53 -10.25
N THR A 69 -5.32 4.26 -11.03
CA THR A 69 -5.44 3.75 -12.39
C THR A 69 -5.59 2.23 -12.43
N ASP A 70 -6.08 1.71 -13.55
CA ASP A 70 -6.19 0.26 -13.75
C ASP A 70 -4.82 -0.41 -13.70
N GLU A 71 -3.77 0.26 -14.19
CA GLU A 71 -2.41 -0.26 -14.15
C GLU A 71 -1.92 -0.38 -12.70
N HIS A 72 -2.19 0.62 -11.86
CA HIS A 72 -1.86 0.57 -10.44
C HIS A 72 -2.58 -0.59 -9.75
N ALA A 73 -3.87 -0.78 -10.04
CA ALA A 73 -4.64 -1.87 -9.46
C ALA A 73 -4.06 -3.22 -9.85
N LYS A 74 -3.72 -3.39 -11.13
CA LYS A 74 -3.16 -4.63 -11.66
C LYS A 74 -1.82 -4.98 -10.98
N GLU A 75 -0.93 -4.01 -10.88
CA GLU A 75 0.37 -4.22 -10.25
C GLU A 75 0.24 -4.45 -8.73
N LEU A 76 -0.70 -3.75 -8.07
CA LEU A 76 -0.97 -3.97 -6.65
C LEU A 76 -1.48 -5.40 -6.40
N ILE A 77 -2.37 -5.89 -7.26
CA ILE A 77 -2.88 -7.26 -7.13
C ILE A 77 -1.73 -8.27 -7.20
N LYS A 78 -0.76 -8.06 -8.09
CA LYS A 78 0.42 -8.92 -8.16
C LYS A 78 1.20 -8.94 -6.85
N ILE A 79 1.35 -7.78 -6.22
CA ILE A 79 2.02 -7.65 -4.93
C ILE A 79 1.23 -8.39 -3.84
N MET A 80 -0.08 -8.18 -3.79
CA MET A 80 -0.94 -8.79 -2.77
C MET A 80 -1.00 -10.31 -2.90
N LYS A 81 -0.82 -10.85 -4.11
CA LYS A 81 -0.73 -12.29 -4.32
C LYS A 81 0.56 -12.89 -3.77
N LYS A 82 1.61 -12.09 -3.66
CA LYS A 82 2.91 -12.54 -3.15
C LYS A 82 2.98 -12.50 -1.63
N VAL A 83 2.24 -11.58 -1.00
CA VAL A 83 2.27 -11.37 0.44
C VAL A 83 0.85 -11.27 0.96
N PRO A 84 0.42 -12.12 1.92
CA PRO A 84 -0.89 -11.99 2.54
C PRO A 84 -1.05 -10.58 3.12
N SER A 85 -2.03 -9.84 2.63
CA SER A 85 -2.15 -8.43 2.94
C SER A 85 -3.59 -7.94 2.81
N LYS A 86 -3.85 -6.80 3.44
CA LYS A 86 -5.12 -6.09 3.37
C LYS A 86 -4.82 -4.67 2.91
N LEU A 87 -5.69 -4.13 2.05
CA LEU A 87 -5.52 -2.77 1.54
C LEU A 87 -6.29 -1.78 2.40
N ASN A 88 -5.61 -0.72 2.79
CA ASN A 88 -6.21 0.37 3.55
C ASN A 88 -6.07 1.65 2.72
N LEU A 89 -7.16 2.04 2.06
CA LEU A 89 -7.22 3.27 1.26
C LEU A 89 -7.47 4.45 2.20
N ILE A 90 -6.64 5.47 2.09
CA ILE A 90 -6.70 6.64 2.97
C ILE A 90 -7.04 7.87 2.14
N GLU A 91 -8.07 8.61 2.56
CA GLU A 91 -8.45 9.85 1.89
C GLU A 91 -7.31 10.85 1.95
N PHE A 92 -6.98 11.43 0.80
CA PHE A 92 -5.95 12.47 0.73
C PHE A 92 -6.52 13.82 1.09
N ASN A 93 -5.88 14.53 2.03
CA ASN A 93 -6.23 15.91 2.37
C ASN A 93 -5.49 16.86 1.43
N PRO A 94 -6.18 17.56 0.51
CA PRO A 94 -5.51 18.45 -0.45
C PRO A 94 -4.78 19.62 0.19
N LEU A 95 -5.08 19.93 1.45
CA LEU A 95 -4.38 21.00 2.17
C LEU A 95 -2.99 20.57 2.65
N SER A 96 -2.73 19.26 2.73
CA SER A 96 -1.44 18.76 3.22
C SER A 96 -0.32 18.90 2.18
N ASN A 97 -0.65 18.83 0.88
CA ASN A 97 0.32 19.02 -0.19
C ASN A 97 -0.41 19.42 -1.48
N LYS A 98 -0.14 20.65 -1.95
CA LYS A 98 -0.82 21.20 -3.13
C LYS A 98 -0.31 20.64 -4.45
N ASP A 99 0.81 19.90 -4.43
CA ASP A 99 1.36 19.29 -5.65
C ASP A 99 0.57 18.06 -6.09
N PHE A 100 -0.29 17.53 -5.21
CA PHE A 100 -1.09 16.36 -5.52
C PHE A 100 -2.58 16.67 -5.44
N LYS A 101 -3.37 15.94 -6.22
CA LYS A 101 -4.82 16.07 -6.24
C LYS A 101 -5.47 14.82 -5.66
N PRO A 102 -6.55 14.97 -4.86
CA PRO A 102 -7.27 13.81 -4.35
C PRO A 102 -8.00 13.07 -5.47
N ALA A 103 -8.12 11.75 -5.34
CA ALA A 103 -8.92 10.94 -6.24
C ALA A 103 -10.41 11.24 -6.03
N SER A 104 -11.21 11.10 -7.08
CA SER A 104 -12.65 11.18 -6.96
C SER A 104 -13.19 9.95 -6.22
N GLN A 105 -14.35 10.10 -5.56
CA GLN A 105 -14.97 8.96 -4.88
C GLN A 105 -15.30 7.84 -5.87
N GLU A 106 -15.69 8.18 -7.09
CA GLU A 106 -15.96 7.19 -8.13
C GLU A 106 -14.70 6.35 -8.45
N ASN A 107 -13.55 6.99 -8.58
CA ASN A 107 -12.30 6.29 -8.86
C ASN A 107 -11.85 5.45 -7.66
N ILE A 108 -12.05 5.94 -6.44
CA ILE A 108 -11.76 5.18 -5.24
C ILE A 108 -12.61 3.92 -5.18
N ASP A 109 -13.91 4.05 -5.42
CA ASP A 109 -14.85 2.92 -5.39
C ASP A 109 -14.50 1.89 -6.47
N LYS A 110 -14.15 2.33 -7.67
CA LYS A 110 -13.77 1.46 -8.77
C LYS A 110 -12.48 0.69 -8.45
N PHE A 111 -11.48 1.39 -7.92
CA PHE A 111 -10.21 0.79 -7.54
C PHE A 111 -10.42 -0.26 -6.44
N SER A 112 -11.17 0.11 -5.40
CA SER A 112 -11.47 -0.79 -4.29
C SER A 112 -12.22 -2.04 -4.76
N LYS A 113 -13.20 -1.86 -5.65
CA LYS A 113 -13.97 -2.98 -6.19
C LYS A 113 -13.07 -3.94 -6.97
N THR A 114 -12.15 -3.41 -7.77
CA THR A 114 -11.21 -4.23 -8.53
C THR A 114 -10.37 -5.10 -7.58
N ILE A 115 -9.91 -4.53 -6.48
CA ILE A 115 -9.14 -5.28 -5.48
C ILE A 115 -10.01 -6.35 -4.82
N GLN A 116 -11.24 -6.02 -4.45
CA GLN A 116 -12.18 -6.95 -3.82
C GLN A 116 -12.57 -8.09 -4.77
N ASP A 117 -12.78 -7.79 -6.05
CA ASP A 117 -13.14 -8.79 -7.06
C ASP A 117 -12.03 -9.82 -7.25
N ASN A 118 -10.80 -9.49 -6.88
CA ASN A 118 -9.66 -10.40 -6.94
C ASN A 118 -9.43 -11.14 -5.62
N GLY A 119 -10.36 -11.03 -4.67
CA GLY A 119 -10.34 -11.81 -3.44
C GLY A 119 -9.59 -11.16 -2.27
N PHE A 120 -9.29 -9.87 -2.35
CA PHE A 120 -8.56 -9.16 -1.30
C PHE A 120 -9.47 -8.20 -0.55
N LEU A 121 -9.18 -7.98 0.74
CA LEU A 121 -9.90 -7.02 1.54
C LEU A 121 -9.40 -5.61 1.23
N SER A 122 -10.33 -4.70 0.96
CA SER A 122 -10.04 -3.29 0.74
C SER A 122 -10.95 -2.46 1.64
N LEU A 123 -10.34 -1.62 2.47
CA LEU A 123 -11.02 -0.72 3.39
C LEU A 123 -10.73 0.73 3.01
N PHE A 124 -11.64 1.64 3.30
CA PHE A 124 -11.47 3.07 3.03
C PHE A 124 -11.61 3.85 4.33
N ARG A 125 -10.64 4.74 4.58
CA ARG A 125 -10.64 5.61 5.76
C ARG A 125 -10.63 7.07 5.31
N ARG A 126 -11.54 7.85 5.88
CA ARG A 126 -11.58 9.29 5.65
C ARG A 126 -10.55 9.98 6.53
N SER A 127 -9.88 11.01 5.99
CA SER A 127 -9.00 11.84 6.79
C SER A 127 -9.85 12.75 7.69
N ARG A 128 -9.28 13.12 8.81
CA ARG A 128 -9.94 14.02 9.74
C ARG A 128 -9.33 15.41 9.71
#